data_7e2bffed789611e08df66309c29cf9f2
#
_entry.id   7e2bffed789611e08df66309c29cf9f2
#
_cell.length_a   1.000
_cell.length_b   1.000
_cell.length_c   1.000
_cell.angle_alpha   90.00
_cell.angle_beta   90.00
_cell.angle_gamma   90.00
#
_symmetry.space_group_name_H-M   'P 1'
#
loop_
_entity.id
_entity.type
_entity.pdbx_description
1 polymer ?
#
loop_
_entity_poly.entity_id
_entity_poly.type
_entity_poly.pdbx_seq_one_letter_code
_entity_poly.pdbx_strand_id
1 'polypeptide(L)'
;MEKSASKTIAMTENKLKNIFVHGPVASAFIADSIQKHSTKTKIGGHSIFLGQVRADTIDNKKVAAIEYTTYEEMALEKMHAIREEIFAKYALSCMHVYHSLGKVAAGEICLFVFTSSAHRKAAIEACSETVERIKAELPIWGKELFEDETHQWKVNK
;
A
#
# COMPACT_ATOMS: atom_id res chain seq x y z
N MET A 1 -8.66 -13.87 -35.29
CA MET A 1 -7.70 -14.46 -34.35
C MET A 1 -6.67 -13.45 -33.84
N GLU A 2 -6.05 -12.67 -34.69
CA GLU A 2 -5.06 -11.65 -34.27
C GLU A 2 -5.63 -10.57 -33.35
N LYS A 3 -6.86 -10.11 -33.58
CA LYS A 3 -7.51 -9.13 -32.72
C LYS A 3 -7.81 -9.64 -31.30
N SER A 4 -8.01 -10.94 -31.13
CA SER A 4 -8.27 -11.55 -29.82
C SER A 4 -6.98 -11.66 -28.99
N ALA A 5 -5.87 -12.04 -29.60
CA ALA A 5 -4.56 -12.13 -28.95
C ALA A 5 -4.06 -10.76 -28.49
N SER A 6 -4.21 -9.74 -29.35
CA SER A 6 -3.84 -8.35 -29.03
C SER A 6 -4.66 -7.78 -27.86
N LYS A 7 -5.95 -8.07 -27.82
CA LYS A 7 -6.84 -7.66 -26.73
C LYS A 7 -6.44 -8.33 -25.41
N THR A 8 -6.05 -9.59 -25.42
CA THR A 8 -5.63 -10.33 -24.23
C THR A 8 -4.33 -9.78 -23.65
N ILE A 9 -3.37 -9.43 -24.50
CA ILE A 9 -2.09 -8.82 -24.08
C ILE A 9 -2.34 -7.45 -23.47
N ALA A 10 -3.14 -6.60 -24.09
CA ALA A 10 -3.50 -5.28 -23.58
C ALA A 10 -4.22 -5.35 -22.23
N MET A 11 -5.12 -6.32 -22.03
CA MET A 11 -5.81 -6.55 -20.75
C MET A 11 -4.85 -7.03 -19.67
N THR A 12 -3.83 -7.83 -20.01
CA THR A 12 -2.82 -8.30 -19.05
C THR A 12 -1.94 -7.15 -18.57
N GLU A 13 -1.50 -6.28 -19.48
CA GLU A 13 -0.71 -5.08 -19.15
C GLU A 13 -1.52 -4.11 -18.27
N ASN A 14 -2.83 -3.95 -18.51
CA ASN A 14 -3.71 -3.08 -17.76
C ASN A 14 -4.13 -3.64 -16.39
N LYS A 15 -3.80 -4.91 -16.07
CA LYS A 15 -4.17 -5.55 -14.80
C LYS A 15 -3.26 -5.17 -13.64
N LEU A 16 -2.01 -4.81 -13.90
CA LEU A 16 -1.05 -4.44 -12.87
C LEU A 16 -1.24 -2.97 -12.51
N LYS A 17 -1.93 -2.74 -11.40
CA LYS A 17 -2.12 -1.37 -10.88
C LYS A 17 -0.85 -0.88 -10.24
N ASN A 18 -0.47 0.34 -10.53
CA ASN A 18 0.62 0.99 -9.82
C ASN A 18 0.13 1.40 -8.44
N ILE A 19 0.79 0.87 -7.40
CA ILE A 19 0.50 1.18 -6.00
C ILE A 19 1.44 2.24 -5.44
N PHE A 20 2.44 2.68 -6.19
CA PHE A 20 3.49 3.55 -5.67
C PHE A 20 3.18 5.02 -5.89
N VAL A 21 3.50 5.82 -4.87
CA VAL A 21 3.46 7.27 -4.92
C VAL A 21 4.82 7.80 -4.47
N HIS A 22 5.28 8.90 -5.05
CA HIS A 22 6.54 9.52 -4.63
C HIS A 22 6.30 10.44 -3.45
N GLY A 23 7.11 10.24 -2.40
CA GLY A 23 6.94 10.98 -1.15
C GLY A 23 5.78 10.47 -0.30
N PRO A 24 5.36 11.24 0.71
CA PRO A 24 4.29 10.81 1.60
C PRO A 24 2.94 10.71 0.91
N VAL A 25 2.07 9.86 1.46
CA VAL A 25 0.67 9.79 1.04
C VAL A 25 -0.05 10.98 1.68
N ALA A 26 -0.55 11.89 0.86
CA ALA A 26 -1.18 13.13 1.33
C ALA A 26 -2.54 12.88 1.99
N SER A 27 -2.84 13.58 3.08
CA SER A 27 -4.14 13.50 3.76
C SER A 27 -5.30 13.84 2.82
N ALA A 28 -5.11 14.82 1.93
CA ALA A 28 -6.12 15.19 0.94
C ALA A 28 -6.44 14.04 -0.02
N PHE A 29 -5.43 13.26 -0.41
CA PHE A 29 -5.60 12.09 -1.25
C PHE A 29 -6.43 11.01 -0.55
N ILE A 30 -6.17 10.78 0.74
CA ILE A 30 -6.91 9.81 1.56
C ILE A 30 -8.37 10.24 1.67
N ALA A 31 -8.62 11.52 1.99
CA ALA A 31 -9.96 12.08 2.10
C ALA A 31 -10.73 11.96 0.77
N ASP A 32 -10.08 12.29 -0.34
CA ASP A 32 -10.65 12.17 -1.67
C ASP A 32 -11.00 10.71 -2.02
N SER A 33 -10.16 9.77 -1.64
CA SER A 33 -10.41 8.34 -1.84
C SER A 33 -11.67 7.89 -1.11
N ILE A 34 -11.86 8.34 0.12
CA ILE A 34 -13.08 8.05 0.91
C ILE A 34 -14.29 8.67 0.20
N GLN A 35 -14.21 9.94 -0.17
CA GLN A 35 -15.30 10.66 -0.83
C GLN A 35 -15.76 9.98 -2.12
N LYS A 36 -14.83 9.49 -2.92
CA LYS A 36 -15.15 8.78 -4.17
C LYS A 36 -15.96 7.50 -3.98
N HIS A 37 -15.91 6.92 -2.78
CA HIS A 37 -16.69 5.71 -2.47
C HIS A 37 -18.11 5.99 -2.01
N SER A 38 -18.48 7.25 -1.77
CA SER A 38 -19.82 7.63 -1.29
C SER A 38 -20.95 7.25 -2.23
N THR A 39 -20.65 7.08 -3.53
CA THR A 39 -21.63 6.67 -4.54
C THR A 39 -21.86 5.16 -4.58
N LYS A 40 -21.02 4.37 -3.94
CA LYS A 40 -21.12 2.92 -3.88
C LYS A 40 -21.98 2.49 -2.69
N THR A 41 -23.28 2.61 -2.87
CA THR A 41 -24.26 2.53 -1.78
C THR A 41 -24.51 1.11 -1.22
N LYS A 42 -23.88 0.09 -1.80
CA LYS A 42 -23.93 -1.28 -1.26
C LYS A 42 -22.81 -1.56 -0.26
N ILE A 43 -21.87 -0.66 -0.10
CA ILE A 43 -20.83 -0.78 0.91
C ILE A 43 -21.39 -0.37 2.25
N GLY A 44 -21.22 -1.24 3.26
CA GLY A 44 -21.64 -0.96 4.63
C GLY A 44 -20.45 -0.62 5.55
N GLY A 45 -19.24 -1.00 5.18
CA GLY A 45 -18.07 -0.73 6.00
C GLY A 45 -16.79 -0.57 5.22
N HIS A 46 -15.95 0.33 5.69
CA HIS A 46 -14.60 0.56 5.21
C HIS A 46 -13.62 0.23 6.34
N SER A 47 -12.47 -0.29 5.97
CA SER A 47 -11.34 -0.43 6.88
C SER A 47 -10.13 0.25 6.25
N ILE A 48 -9.47 1.09 7.02
CA ILE A 48 -8.32 1.86 6.56
C ILE A 48 -7.16 1.59 7.51
N PHE A 49 -6.01 1.24 6.95
CA PHE A 49 -4.75 1.23 7.68
C PHE A 49 -3.87 2.33 7.10
N LEU A 50 -3.30 3.14 7.99
CA LEU A 50 -2.34 4.17 7.65
C LEU A 50 -1.03 3.87 8.37
N GLY A 51 0.02 3.54 7.60
CA GLY A 51 1.37 3.41 8.14
C GLY A 51 2.02 4.78 8.20
N GLN A 52 2.60 5.12 9.35
CA GLN A 52 3.27 6.38 9.59
C GLN A 52 4.73 6.15 9.95
N VAL A 53 5.61 7.02 9.49
CA VAL A 53 7.02 6.96 9.85
C VAL A 53 7.21 7.48 11.28
N ARG A 54 7.82 6.63 12.13
CA ARG A 54 8.09 6.98 13.52
C ARG A 54 9.47 7.62 13.67
N ALA A 55 9.57 8.56 14.62
CA ALA A 55 10.85 9.16 15.00
C ALA A 55 11.50 8.31 16.10
N ASP A 56 11.89 7.07 15.75
CA ASP A 56 12.53 6.15 16.69
C ASP A 56 13.94 6.64 17.06
N THR A 57 14.36 6.33 18.28
CA THR A 57 15.74 6.57 18.71
C THR A 57 16.47 5.21 18.71
N ILE A 58 17.53 5.12 17.93
CA ILE A 58 18.34 3.91 17.77
C ILE A 58 19.80 4.29 18.01
N ASP A 59 20.42 3.69 19.02
CA ASP A 59 21.81 4.00 19.42
C ASP A 59 22.06 5.50 19.60
N ASN A 60 21.16 6.16 20.32
CA ASN A 60 21.16 7.61 20.57
C ASN A 60 20.98 8.49 19.32
N LYS A 61 20.59 7.90 18.20
CA LYS A 61 20.29 8.62 16.96
C LYS A 61 18.80 8.60 16.70
N LYS A 62 18.26 9.74 16.38
CA LYS A 62 16.82 9.89 16.11
C LYS A 62 16.55 9.81 14.61
N VAL A 63 15.60 8.95 14.23
CA VAL A 63 15.14 8.83 12.85
C VAL A 63 14.41 10.10 12.44
N ALA A 64 14.89 10.75 11.39
CA ALA A 64 14.26 11.93 10.80
C ALA A 64 13.33 11.57 9.65
N ALA A 65 13.66 10.50 8.91
CA ALA A 65 12.90 10.08 7.73
C ALA A 65 13.23 8.62 7.39
N ILE A 66 12.41 8.04 6.53
CA ILE A 66 12.72 6.76 5.87
C ILE A 66 12.70 7.00 4.37
N GLU A 67 13.70 6.48 3.67
CA GLU A 67 13.74 6.51 2.22
C GLU A 67 13.40 5.11 1.67
N TYR A 68 12.29 5.01 0.95
CA TYR A 68 11.79 3.74 0.41
C TYR A 68 12.25 3.51 -1.01
N THR A 69 12.71 2.29 -1.27
CA THR A 69 13.07 1.81 -2.60
C THR A 69 12.42 0.45 -2.85
N THR A 70 12.26 0.08 -4.11
CA THR A 70 11.59 -1.17 -4.48
C THR A 70 12.11 -1.70 -5.82
N TYR A 71 11.94 -3.00 -6.04
CA TYR A 71 11.91 -3.58 -7.37
C TYR A 71 10.47 -3.48 -7.87
N GLU A 72 10.18 -2.41 -8.60
CA GLU A 72 8.82 -1.99 -8.93
C GLU A 72 8.04 -3.08 -9.66
N GLU A 73 8.60 -3.65 -10.73
CA GLU A 73 7.94 -4.70 -11.50
C GLU A 73 7.57 -5.92 -10.65
N MET A 74 8.53 -6.42 -9.87
CA MET A 74 8.32 -7.57 -8.98
C MET A 74 7.30 -7.24 -7.89
N ALA A 75 7.36 -6.03 -7.33
CA ALA A 75 6.43 -5.60 -6.30
C ALA A 75 4.99 -5.53 -6.83
N LEU A 76 4.79 -5.01 -8.04
CA LEU A 76 3.47 -4.93 -8.66
C LEU A 76 2.90 -6.31 -8.98
N GLU A 77 3.73 -7.25 -9.45
CA GLU A 77 3.33 -8.63 -9.68
C GLU A 77 2.90 -9.32 -8.39
N LYS A 78 3.71 -9.16 -7.34
CA LYS A 78 3.40 -9.70 -6.00
C LYS A 78 2.12 -9.10 -5.42
N MET A 79 1.96 -7.79 -5.54
CA MET A 79 0.75 -7.13 -5.05
C MET A 79 -0.50 -7.61 -5.78
N HIS A 80 -0.38 -7.83 -7.10
CA HIS A 80 -1.48 -8.38 -7.88
C HIS A 80 -1.88 -9.78 -7.38
N ALA A 81 -0.91 -10.65 -7.11
CA ALA A 81 -1.17 -11.97 -6.57
C ALA A 81 -1.84 -11.91 -5.19
N ILE A 82 -1.36 -11.05 -4.31
CA ILE A 82 -1.95 -10.81 -3.00
C ILE A 82 -3.42 -10.36 -3.16
N ARG A 83 -3.64 -9.39 -4.05
CA ARG A 83 -4.98 -8.86 -4.34
C ARG A 83 -5.95 -9.96 -4.78
N GLU A 84 -5.53 -10.79 -5.72
CA GLU A 84 -6.36 -11.90 -6.23
C GLU A 84 -6.73 -12.88 -5.11
N GLU A 85 -5.77 -13.23 -4.27
CA GLU A 85 -5.98 -14.15 -3.14
C GLU A 85 -6.89 -13.57 -2.07
N ILE A 86 -6.73 -12.28 -1.75
CA ILE A 86 -7.57 -11.58 -0.79
C ILE A 86 -9.02 -11.49 -1.29
N PHE A 87 -9.23 -11.16 -2.56
CA PHE A 87 -10.57 -11.15 -3.16
C PHE A 87 -11.21 -12.53 -3.23
N ALA A 88 -10.41 -13.59 -3.39
CA ALA A 88 -10.91 -14.96 -3.38
C ALA A 88 -11.32 -15.41 -1.96
N LYS A 89 -10.68 -14.85 -0.93
CA LYS A 89 -10.91 -15.26 0.47
C LYS A 89 -12.00 -14.45 1.17
N TYR A 90 -12.12 -13.16 0.83
CA TYR A 90 -13.04 -12.25 1.50
C TYR A 90 -14.05 -11.66 0.51
N ALA A 91 -15.27 -11.46 0.97
CA ALA A 91 -16.31 -10.80 0.17
C ALA A 91 -16.12 -9.29 0.17
N LEU A 92 -15.15 -8.82 -0.60
CA LEU A 92 -14.82 -7.39 -0.73
C LEU A 92 -15.55 -6.74 -1.89
N SER A 93 -15.94 -5.48 -1.68
CA SER A 93 -16.41 -4.59 -2.76
C SER A 93 -15.23 -3.98 -3.51
N CYS A 94 -14.20 -3.55 -2.78
CA CYS A 94 -12.99 -3.00 -3.38
C CYS A 94 -11.83 -3.02 -2.38
N MET A 95 -10.61 -2.88 -2.95
CA MET A 95 -9.37 -2.77 -2.21
C MET A 95 -8.45 -1.80 -2.94
N HIS A 96 -7.86 -0.88 -2.20
CA HIS A 96 -6.88 0.07 -2.71
C HIS A 96 -5.64 0.05 -1.83
N VAL A 97 -4.47 0.05 -2.43
CA VAL A 97 -3.17 0.05 -1.74
C VAL A 97 -2.29 1.11 -2.35
N TYR A 98 -1.69 1.95 -1.52
CA TYR A 98 -0.71 2.95 -1.93
C TYR A 98 0.47 2.93 -0.97
N HIS A 99 1.66 2.81 -1.53
CA HIS A 99 2.92 2.78 -0.78
C HIS A 99 3.86 3.85 -1.29
N SER A 100 4.50 4.57 -0.37
CA SER A 100 5.46 5.62 -0.71
C SER A 100 6.75 5.05 -1.29
N LEU A 101 7.33 5.77 -2.25
CA LEU A 101 8.72 5.63 -2.67
C LEU A 101 9.42 6.96 -2.42
N GLY A 102 10.73 6.90 -2.19
CA GLY A 102 11.51 8.07 -1.86
C GLY A 102 11.39 8.43 -0.38
N LYS A 103 11.64 9.68 -0.06
CA LYS A 103 11.77 10.14 1.31
C LYS A 103 10.42 10.49 1.95
N VAL A 104 10.17 9.90 3.12
CA VAL A 104 9.00 10.18 3.95
C VAL A 104 9.51 10.58 5.34
N ALA A 105 9.19 11.78 5.77
CA ALA A 105 9.65 12.30 7.06
C ALA A 105 8.88 11.65 8.22
N ALA A 106 9.50 11.66 9.40
CA ALA A 106 8.83 11.23 10.62
C ALA A 106 7.51 12.01 10.81
N GLY A 107 6.44 11.30 11.11
CA GLY A 107 5.10 11.86 11.21
C GLY A 107 4.28 11.82 9.93
N GLU A 108 4.89 11.55 8.79
CA GLU A 108 4.20 11.45 7.51
C GLU A 108 3.74 10.02 7.21
N ILE A 109 2.72 9.87 6.38
CA ILE A 109 2.11 8.59 6.03
C ILE A 109 2.88 7.96 4.85
N CYS A 110 3.24 6.68 5.01
CA CYS A 110 3.99 5.93 4.00
C CYS A 110 3.21 4.77 3.38
N LEU A 111 2.11 4.37 3.99
CA LEU A 111 1.28 3.26 3.49
C LEU A 111 -0.18 3.56 3.75
N PHE A 112 -1.00 3.36 2.73
CA PHE A 112 -2.45 3.52 2.81
C PHE A 112 -3.09 2.26 2.23
N VAL A 113 -3.79 1.49 3.06
CA VAL A 113 -4.57 0.31 2.65
C VAL A 113 -6.02 0.57 2.97
N PHE A 114 -6.89 0.42 1.97
CA PHE A 114 -8.30 0.77 2.07
C PHE A 114 -9.13 -0.37 1.50
N THR A 115 -9.87 -1.07 2.36
CA THR A 115 -10.76 -2.17 1.98
C THR A 115 -12.19 -1.83 2.30
N SER A 116 -13.12 -2.30 1.47
CA SER A 116 -14.55 -1.99 1.60
C SER A 116 -15.37 -3.24 1.34
N SER A 117 -16.43 -3.42 2.09
CA SER A 117 -17.35 -4.55 1.94
C SER A 117 -18.76 -4.18 2.39
N ALA A 118 -19.74 -5.04 2.05
CA ALA A 118 -21.11 -4.85 2.52
C ALA A 118 -21.19 -4.92 4.05
N HIS A 119 -20.40 -5.80 4.66
CA HIS A 119 -20.35 -5.99 6.12
C HIS A 119 -18.92 -5.78 6.64
N ARG A 120 -18.79 -5.13 7.80
CA ARG A 120 -17.50 -4.69 8.37
C ARG A 120 -16.47 -5.79 8.59
N LYS A 121 -16.90 -7.01 8.92
CA LYS A 121 -15.97 -8.08 9.26
C LYS A 121 -15.00 -8.40 8.11
N ALA A 122 -15.52 -8.56 6.90
CA ALA A 122 -14.70 -8.82 5.73
C ALA A 122 -13.72 -7.68 5.45
N ALA A 123 -14.18 -6.43 5.55
CA ALA A 123 -13.32 -5.27 5.36
C ALA A 123 -12.17 -5.23 6.36
N ILE A 124 -12.46 -5.43 7.65
CA ILE A 124 -11.45 -5.37 8.71
C ILE A 124 -10.43 -6.51 8.58
N GLU A 125 -10.90 -7.74 8.41
CA GLU A 125 -10.02 -8.90 8.29
C GLU A 125 -9.15 -8.84 7.03
N ALA A 126 -9.74 -8.46 5.90
CA ALA A 126 -9.01 -8.31 4.64
C ALA A 126 -7.96 -7.20 4.73
N CYS A 127 -8.28 -6.09 5.37
CA CYS A 127 -7.32 -4.99 5.58
C CYS A 127 -6.12 -5.47 6.40
N SER A 128 -6.37 -6.14 7.51
CA SER A 128 -5.32 -6.67 8.38
C SER A 128 -4.41 -7.65 7.64
N GLU A 129 -4.99 -8.62 6.95
CA GLU A 129 -4.20 -9.61 6.20
C GLU A 129 -3.41 -8.96 5.08
N THR A 130 -3.99 -8.01 4.37
CA THR A 130 -3.31 -7.28 3.28
C THR A 130 -2.08 -6.54 3.81
N VAL A 131 -2.21 -5.83 4.91
CA VAL A 131 -1.10 -5.10 5.55
C VAL A 131 0.04 -6.07 5.91
N GLU A 132 -0.28 -7.17 6.58
CA GLU A 132 0.72 -8.17 6.98
C GLU A 132 1.43 -8.77 5.77
N ARG A 133 0.70 -9.10 4.72
CA ARG A 133 1.28 -9.68 3.50
C ARG A 133 2.13 -8.69 2.73
N ILE A 134 1.75 -7.41 2.67
CA ILE A 134 2.58 -6.36 2.08
C ILE A 134 3.93 -6.29 2.80
N LYS A 135 3.92 -6.27 4.13
CA LYS A 135 5.14 -6.19 4.94
C LYS A 135 6.03 -7.42 4.82
N ALA A 136 5.44 -8.60 4.65
CA ALA A 136 6.17 -9.86 4.57
C ALA A 136 6.65 -10.20 3.16
N GLU A 137 5.91 -9.83 2.11
CA GLU A 137 6.10 -10.40 0.77
C GLU A 137 6.56 -9.41 -0.28
N LEU A 138 6.27 -8.11 -0.15
CA LEU A 138 6.68 -7.15 -1.19
C LEU A 138 8.16 -6.78 -1.08
N PRO A 139 8.87 -6.73 -2.22
CA PRO A 139 10.27 -6.31 -2.26
C PRO A 139 10.39 -4.79 -2.16
N ILE A 140 10.11 -4.26 -0.97
CA ILE A 140 10.20 -2.84 -0.63
C ILE A 140 11.15 -2.70 0.56
N TRP A 141 12.11 -1.80 0.46
CA TRP A 141 13.08 -1.56 1.52
C TRP A 141 13.02 -0.12 1.99
N GLY A 142 13.16 0.07 3.30
CA GLY A 142 13.26 1.36 3.92
C GLY A 142 14.67 1.60 4.47
N LYS A 143 15.25 2.74 4.14
CA LYS A 143 16.52 3.20 4.71
C LYS A 143 16.20 4.28 5.73
N GLU A 144 16.53 4.03 7.00
CA GLU A 144 16.32 5.00 8.07
C GLU A 144 17.38 6.10 7.98
N LEU A 145 16.93 7.35 7.86
CA LEU A 145 17.77 8.53 7.79
C LEU A 145 17.72 9.22 9.14
N PHE A 146 18.88 9.39 9.77
CA PHE A 146 18.98 10.01 11.10
C PHE A 146 19.17 11.52 11.02
N GLU A 147 18.87 12.22 12.11
CA GLU A 147 19.06 13.66 12.20
C GLU A 147 20.51 14.10 12.05
N ASP A 148 21.48 13.20 12.35
CA ASP A 148 22.92 13.45 12.17
C ASP A 148 23.43 13.19 10.75
N GLU A 149 22.51 12.99 9.79
CA GLU A 149 22.78 12.68 8.37
C GLU A 149 23.35 11.29 8.09
N THR A 150 23.46 10.41 9.12
CA THR A 150 23.79 8.99 8.92
C THR A 150 22.53 8.20 8.59
N HIS A 151 22.69 6.94 8.17
CA HIS A 151 21.56 6.09 7.80
C HIS A 151 21.81 4.62 8.14
N GLN A 152 20.72 3.85 8.17
CA GLN A 152 20.77 2.39 8.23
C GLN A 152 19.52 1.79 7.56
N TRP A 153 19.60 0.54 7.14
CA TRP A 153 18.45 -0.18 6.60
C TRP A 153 17.53 -0.60 7.72
N LYS A 154 16.24 -0.33 7.52
CA LYS A 154 15.20 -0.69 8.49
C LYS A 154 14.94 -2.20 8.44
N VAL A 155 14.76 -2.80 9.63
CA VAL A 155 14.33 -4.19 9.77
C VAL A 155 12.82 -4.20 10.02
N ASN A 156 12.06 -4.88 9.17
CA ASN A 156 10.62 -5.06 9.37
C ASN A 156 10.37 -6.05 10.51
N LYS A 157 9.50 -5.67 11.42
CA LYS A 157 9.10 -6.52 12.54
C LYS A 157 7.64 -6.89 12.47
#